data_8ed1467d5886aaa5cde1e55e0e4b8f21
#
_entry.id   8ed1467d5886aaa5cde1e55e0e4b8f21
#
_cell.length_a   1.000
_cell.length_b   1.000
_cell.length_c   1.000
_cell.angle_alpha   90.00
_cell.angle_beta   90.00
_cell.angle_gamma   90.00
#
_symmetry.space_group_name_H-M   'P 1'
#
loop_
_entity.id
_entity.type
_entity.pdbx_description
1 polymer ?
#
loop_
_entity_poly.entity_id
_entity_poly.type
_entity_poly.pdbx_seq_one_letter_code
_entity_poly.pdbx_strand_id
1 'polypeptide(L)'
;MTADNQGNDLDSVKNVLTSKIIVAPYVAGKTLTASQIAPSVADPIAELGDVFGSSSSAVGLITSDGAPQDARDGDDATEFHQPGYTLNADPTLTLAFTAAEDNDLTRLMTIGKPDEIGVYHVKDIIQDTKWFAYQETIYKFGRKRRRLGVIQITGNEPAQDTRGEVSGLSLTATWQLDPAVDGGNSRYLQSYAAV
;
A
#
# COMPACT_ATOMS: atom_id res chain seq x y z
N MET A 1 -22.39 -15.56 -12.01
CA MET A 1 -22.52 -16.44 -13.19
C MET A 1 -21.61 -17.66 -13.00
N THR A 2 -21.99 -18.80 -13.51
CA THR A 2 -21.08 -19.95 -13.58
C THR A 2 -20.14 -19.74 -14.77
N ALA A 3 -18.92 -20.28 -14.68
CA ALA A 3 -18.00 -20.28 -15.80
C ALA A 3 -18.63 -20.91 -17.05
N ASP A 4 -18.26 -20.44 -18.23
CA ASP A 4 -18.71 -21.00 -19.49
C ASP A 4 -18.09 -22.41 -19.71
N ASN A 5 -18.46 -23.06 -20.82
CA ASN A 5 -17.96 -24.39 -21.14
C ASN A 5 -16.45 -24.43 -21.52
N GLN A 6 -15.80 -23.28 -21.65
CA GLN A 6 -14.35 -23.12 -21.83
C GLN A 6 -13.63 -22.78 -20.52
N GLY A 7 -14.39 -22.63 -19.41
CA GLY A 7 -13.86 -22.27 -18.09
C GLY A 7 -13.68 -20.76 -17.87
N ASN A 8 -14.19 -19.89 -18.77
CA ASN A 8 -14.12 -18.45 -18.61
C ASN A 8 -15.23 -17.94 -17.67
N ASP A 9 -14.87 -17.12 -16.72
CA ASP A 9 -15.80 -16.49 -15.76
C ASP A 9 -15.60 -14.98 -15.75
N LEU A 10 -16.55 -14.26 -16.35
CA LEU A 10 -16.51 -12.79 -16.40
C LEU A 10 -16.64 -12.12 -15.01
N ASP A 11 -17.29 -12.79 -14.05
CA ASP A 11 -17.41 -12.25 -12.69
C ASP A 11 -16.08 -12.31 -11.93
N SER A 12 -15.14 -13.12 -12.39
CA SER A 12 -13.78 -13.21 -11.84
C SER A 12 -12.82 -12.16 -12.42
N VAL A 13 -13.21 -11.44 -13.46
CA VAL A 13 -12.40 -10.37 -14.07
C VAL A 13 -12.23 -9.21 -13.07
N LYS A 14 -10.96 -8.80 -12.87
CA LYS A 14 -10.59 -7.72 -11.97
C LYS A 14 -10.78 -6.34 -12.63
N ASN A 15 -12.03 -5.91 -12.80
CA ASN A 15 -12.35 -4.57 -13.26
C ASN A 15 -12.43 -3.64 -12.05
N VAL A 16 -11.41 -2.80 -11.84
CA VAL A 16 -11.28 -1.89 -10.69
C VAL A 16 -12.26 -0.74 -10.83
N LEU A 17 -13.03 -0.49 -9.78
CA LEU A 17 -13.90 0.68 -9.67
C LEU A 17 -13.24 1.80 -8.89
N THR A 18 -12.63 1.46 -7.75
CA THR A 18 -11.98 2.44 -6.89
C THR A 18 -10.98 1.75 -5.97
N SER A 19 -10.04 2.54 -5.47
CA SER A 19 -9.07 2.11 -4.46
C SER A 19 -8.94 3.19 -3.40
N LYS A 20 -8.67 2.78 -2.16
CA LYS A 20 -8.30 3.67 -1.07
C LYS A 20 -7.07 3.15 -0.34
N ILE A 21 -6.26 4.07 0.16
CA ILE A 21 -5.13 3.78 1.03
C ILE A 21 -5.30 4.61 2.30
N ILE A 22 -5.24 3.96 3.44
CA ILE A 22 -5.29 4.58 4.76
C ILE A 22 -4.01 4.21 5.47
N VAL A 23 -3.36 5.19 6.08
CA VAL A 23 -2.13 4.98 6.82
C VAL A 23 -2.24 5.56 8.23
N ALA A 24 -1.41 5.03 9.13
CA ALA A 24 -1.21 5.56 10.47
C ALA A 24 0.28 5.49 10.83
N PRO A 25 0.79 6.41 11.66
CA PRO A 25 2.15 6.33 12.15
C PRO A 25 2.42 4.99 12.83
N TYR A 26 3.57 4.40 12.56
CA TYR A 26 3.98 3.15 13.20
C TYR A 26 4.17 3.34 14.71
N VAL A 27 3.57 2.46 15.49
CA VAL A 27 3.73 2.40 16.94
C VAL A 27 4.22 1.02 17.33
N ALA A 28 5.39 0.96 17.93
CA ALA A 28 5.98 -0.30 18.39
C ALA A 28 5.07 -1.02 19.40
N GLY A 29 5.01 -2.36 19.32
CA GLY A 29 4.18 -3.18 20.19
C GLY A 29 2.72 -3.34 19.77
N LYS A 30 2.26 -2.65 18.73
CA LYS A 30 0.98 -2.91 18.07
C LYS A 30 1.12 -4.05 17.07
N THR A 31 0.07 -4.86 16.92
CA THR A 31 0.08 -6.03 16.03
C THR A 31 -1.07 -5.97 15.04
N LEU A 32 -0.80 -6.43 13.84
CA LEU A 32 -1.76 -6.59 12.75
C LEU A 32 -2.06 -8.08 12.59
N THR A 33 -3.34 -8.43 12.63
CA THR A 33 -3.79 -9.82 12.58
C THR A 33 -4.71 -10.07 11.40
N ALA A 34 -4.73 -11.31 10.91
CA ALA A 34 -5.60 -11.71 9.80
C ALA A 34 -7.10 -11.54 10.10
N SER A 35 -7.49 -11.64 11.38
CA SER A 35 -8.88 -11.45 11.83
C SER A 35 -9.41 -10.05 11.51
N GLN A 36 -8.58 -9.02 11.58
CA GLN A 36 -8.96 -7.62 11.36
C GLN A 36 -9.39 -7.32 9.92
N ILE A 37 -8.90 -8.10 8.95
CA ILE A 37 -9.26 -7.95 7.53
C ILE A 37 -9.97 -9.18 6.98
N ALA A 38 -10.43 -10.08 7.82
CA ALA A 38 -11.13 -11.30 7.38
C ALA A 38 -12.30 -10.96 6.44
N PRO A 39 -12.65 -11.87 5.50
CA PRO A 39 -13.77 -11.62 4.56
C PRO A 39 -15.10 -11.29 5.24
N SER A 40 -15.33 -11.79 6.45
CA SER A 40 -16.53 -11.56 7.26
C SER A 40 -16.58 -10.19 7.94
N VAL A 41 -15.46 -9.47 8.00
CA VAL A 41 -15.39 -8.14 8.63
C VAL A 41 -16.03 -7.11 7.70
N ALA A 42 -17.07 -6.43 8.17
CA ALA A 42 -17.76 -5.40 7.37
C ALA A 42 -16.93 -4.13 7.26
N ASP A 43 -16.39 -3.64 8.39
CA ASP A 43 -15.56 -2.44 8.45
C ASP A 43 -14.19 -2.74 9.09
N PRO A 44 -13.15 -3.02 8.28
CA PRO A 44 -11.80 -3.25 8.78
C PRO A 44 -11.18 -2.07 9.52
N ILE A 45 -11.57 -0.83 9.18
CA ILE A 45 -11.00 0.34 9.85
C ILE A 45 -11.49 0.43 11.29
N ALA A 46 -12.74 0.07 11.56
CA ALA A 46 -13.25 -0.03 12.93
C ALA A 46 -12.50 -1.12 13.72
N GLU A 47 -12.24 -2.28 13.12
CA GLU A 47 -11.46 -3.37 13.74
C GLU A 47 -9.99 -3.00 13.96
N LEU A 48 -9.45 -2.09 13.14
CA LEU A 48 -8.09 -1.56 13.25
C LEU A 48 -8.00 -0.37 14.22
N GLY A 49 -9.08 0.00 14.90
CA GLY A 49 -9.16 1.19 15.76
C GLY A 49 -8.03 1.27 16.80
N ASP A 50 -7.59 0.14 17.35
CA ASP A 50 -6.47 0.08 18.29
C ASP A 50 -5.11 0.42 17.67
N VAL A 51 -4.94 0.16 16.38
CA VAL A 51 -3.69 0.39 15.64
C VAL A 51 -3.72 1.74 14.93
N PHE A 52 -4.79 1.99 14.18
CA PHE A 52 -4.94 3.19 13.39
C PHE A 52 -5.43 4.39 14.24
N GLY A 53 -6.35 4.15 15.17
CA GLY A 53 -6.85 5.18 16.09
C GLY A 53 -7.36 6.43 15.38
N SER A 54 -7.35 7.54 16.11
CA SER A 54 -7.69 8.87 15.56
C SER A 54 -6.59 9.51 14.71
N SER A 55 -5.41 8.91 14.68
CA SER A 55 -4.27 9.36 13.85
C SER A 55 -4.21 8.71 12.47
N SER A 56 -5.17 7.83 12.15
CA SER A 56 -5.28 7.28 10.79
C SER A 56 -5.83 8.35 9.85
N SER A 57 -5.25 8.40 8.66
CA SER A 57 -5.72 9.30 7.62
C SER A 57 -5.70 8.59 6.27
N ALA A 58 -6.71 8.89 5.45
CA ALA A 58 -6.67 8.51 4.05
C ALA A 58 -5.63 9.35 3.32
N VAL A 59 -4.95 8.74 2.36
CA VAL A 59 -4.02 9.46 1.47
C VAL A 59 -4.76 10.53 0.65
N GLY A 60 -6.08 10.39 0.51
CA GLY A 60 -6.92 11.27 -0.29
C GLY A 60 -7.20 10.70 -1.68
N LEU A 61 -7.50 11.57 -2.62
CA LEU A 61 -7.74 11.18 -4.00
C LEU A 61 -6.45 10.67 -4.66
N ILE A 62 -6.60 9.63 -5.45
CA ILE A 62 -5.52 9.01 -6.22
C ILE A 62 -5.82 9.27 -7.69
N THR A 63 -4.81 9.65 -8.48
CA THR A 63 -4.99 9.88 -9.93
C THR A 63 -5.36 8.57 -10.64
N SER A 64 -6.08 8.66 -11.73
CA SER A 64 -6.53 7.46 -12.47
C SER A 64 -5.38 6.67 -13.08
N ASP A 65 -4.37 7.34 -13.56
CA ASP A 65 -3.13 6.81 -14.14
C ASP A 65 -2.10 6.39 -13.08
N GLY A 66 -2.21 6.96 -11.87
CA GLY A 66 -1.42 6.62 -10.69
C GLY A 66 -2.13 5.70 -9.71
N ALA A 67 -3.07 4.87 -10.18
CA ALA A 67 -3.76 3.89 -9.34
C ALA A 67 -2.78 2.94 -8.64
N PRO A 68 -3.10 2.42 -7.42
CA PRO A 68 -2.19 1.58 -6.67
C PRO A 68 -1.71 0.37 -7.45
N GLN A 69 -0.41 0.30 -7.67
CA GLN A 69 0.28 -0.76 -8.38
C GLN A 69 1.23 -1.50 -7.44
N ASP A 70 1.18 -2.82 -7.49
CA ASP A 70 2.09 -3.68 -6.75
C ASP A 70 3.14 -4.24 -7.70
N ALA A 71 4.39 -4.26 -7.26
CA ALA A 71 5.44 -4.98 -7.94
C ALA A 71 6.15 -5.95 -6.99
N ARG A 72 6.73 -6.97 -7.58
CA ARG A 72 7.63 -7.93 -6.93
C ARG A 72 8.91 -7.92 -7.75
N ASP A 73 9.82 -7.10 -7.32
CA ASP A 73 11.12 -6.96 -7.98
C ASP A 73 12.15 -7.76 -7.18
N GLY A 74 12.78 -8.71 -7.83
CA GLY A 74 13.90 -9.47 -7.29
C GLY A 74 15.13 -9.27 -8.16
N ASP A 75 16.28 -9.39 -7.56
CA ASP A 75 17.54 -9.45 -8.29
C ASP A 75 17.59 -10.72 -9.16
N ASP A 76 18.52 -10.76 -10.10
CA ASP A 76 18.76 -11.93 -10.94
C ASP A 76 19.04 -13.16 -10.09
N ALA A 77 18.56 -14.31 -10.57
CA ALA A 77 18.82 -15.57 -9.90
C ALA A 77 20.33 -15.90 -9.90
N THR A 78 20.85 -16.36 -8.79
CA THR A 78 22.21 -16.85 -8.72
C THR A 78 22.31 -18.21 -9.40
N GLU A 79 23.13 -18.32 -10.44
CA GLU A 79 23.46 -19.58 -11.08
C GLU A 79 24.64 -20.24 -10.37
N PHE A 80 24.54 -21.54 -10.18
CA PHE A 80 25.65 -22.32 -9.61
C PHE A 80 26.54 -22.89 -10.73
N HIS A 81 27.79 -23.17 -10.38
CA HIS A 81 28.75 -23.80 -11.31
C HIS A 81 28.25 -25.14 -11.85
N GLN A 82 27.39 -25.83 -11.11
CA GLN A 82 26.72 -27.06 -11.56
C GLN A 82 25.53 -26.68 -12.45
N PRO A 83 25.48 -27.14 -13.71
CA PRO A 83 24.41 -26.79 -14.63
C PRO A 83 23.03 -27.23 -14.13
N GLY A 84 22.03 -26.34 -14.29
CA GLY A 84 20.64 -26.62 -13.95
C GLY A 84 20.23 -26.29 -12.52
N TYR A 85 21.10 -25.68 -11.72
CA TYR A 85 20.78 -25.19 -10.38
C TYR A 85 20.79 -23.65 -10.36
N THR A 86 19.68 -23.08 -9.91
CA THR A 86 19.52 -21.62 -9.72
C THR A 86 18.90 -21.34 -8.37
N LEU A 87 19.28 -20.25 -7.74
CA LEU A 87 18.67 -19.73 -6.50
C LEU A 87 18.07 -18.36 -6.81
N ASN A 88 16.77 -18.25 -6.69
CA ASN A 88 16.09 -16.95 -6.86
C ASN A 88 16.38 -16.05 -5.65
N ALA A 89 16.65 -14.78 -5.90
CA ALA A 89 16.73 -13.78 -4.84
C ALA A 89 15.34 -13.52 -4.22
N ASP A 90 15.33 -13.12 -2.95
CA ASP A 90 14.09 -12.72 -2.27
C ASP A 90 13.55 -11.41 -2.87
N PRO A 91 12.29 -11.40 -3.36
CA PRO A 91 11.76 -10.22 -4.01
C PRO A 91 11.45 -9.11 -3.01
N THR A 92 11.69 -7.88 -3.43
CA THR A 92 11.14 -6.69 -2.78
C THR A 92 9.69 -6.48 -3.22
N LEU A 93 8.79 -6.33 -2.24
CA LEU A 93 7.38 -6.06 -2.51
C LEU A 93 7.12 -4.56 -2.38
N THR A 94 6.75 -3.94 -3.47
CA THR A 94 6.48 -2.49 -3.53
C THR A 94 5.01 -2.19 -3.74
N LEU A 95 4.60 -1.01 -3.31
CA LEU A 95 3.31 -0.39 -3.56
C LEU A 95 3.57 1.02 -4.09
N ALA A 96 3.27 1.27 -5.35
CA ALA A 96 3.35 2.59 -5.96
C ALA A 96 1.95 3.16 -6.18
N PHE A 97 1.78 4.46 -5.95
CA PHE A 97 0.54 5.20 -6.24
C PHE A 97 0.82 6.69 -6.36
N THR A 98 -0.08 7.43 -7.02
CA THR A 98 0.04 8.88 -7.16
C THR A 98 -1.10 9.58 -6.43
N ALA A 99 -0.78 10.24 -5.32
CA ALA A 99 -1.71 11.08 -4.59
C ALA A 99 -1.99 12.36 -5.38
N ALA A 100 -3.28 12.68 -5.58
CA ALA A 100 -3.72 13.91 -6.23
C ALA A 100 -3.88 15.06 -5.23
N GLU A 101 -3.89 14.77 -3.94
CA GLU A 101 -4.07 15.75 -2.87
C GLU A 101 -2.74 16.05 -2.18
N ASP A 102 -2.44 17.33 -2.03
CA ASP A 102 -1.37 17.83 -1.17
C ASP A 102 -1.97 18.12 0.22
N ASN A 103 -1.90 17.16 1.11
CA ASN A 103 -2.43 17.25 2.47
C ASN A 103 -1.33 17.03 3.52
N ASP A 104 -1.64 17.30 4.80
CA ASP A 104 -0.67 17.18 5.88
C ASP A 104 -0.09 15.78 6.02
N LEU A 105 -0.87 14.74 5.64
CA LEU A 105 -0.39 13.38 5.67
C LEU A 105 0.66 13.12 4.59
N THR A 106 0.39 13.51 3.34
CA THR A 106 1.34 13.32 2.23
C THR A 106 2.64 14.06 2.48
N ARG A 107 2.56 15.29 3.03
CA ARG A 107 3.74 16.06 3.47
C ARG A 107 4.48 15.37 4.61
N LEU A 108 3.75 14.86 5.62
CA LEU A 108 4.36 14.15 6.75
C LEU A 108 5.10 12.88 6.30
N MET A 109 4.56 12.17 5.31
CA MET A 109 5.17 10.96 4.76
C MET A 109 6.42 11.23 3.93
N THR A 110 6.55 12.42 3.35
CA THR A 110 7.62 12.77 2.40
C THR A 110 8.66 13.72 2.95
N ILE A 111 8.24 14.88 3.43
CA ILE A 111 9.12 15.95 3.87
C ILE A 111 9.14 16.16 5.40
N GLY A 112 8.22 15.49 6.12
CA GLY A 112 8.17 15.54 7.58
C GLY A 112 7.22 16.59 8.13
N LYS A 113 7.45 17.01 9.37
CA LYS A 113 6.62 18.00 10.06
C LYS A 113 7.14 19.41 9.83
N PRO A 114 6.25 20.43 9.77
CA PRO A 114 6.66 21.81 9.80
C PRO A 114 7.20 22.20 11.19
N ASP A 115 7.93 23.28 11.25
CA ASP A 115 8.31 23.94 12.50
C ASP A 115 7.13 24.69 13.15
N GLU A 116 7.41 25.40 14.26
CA GLU A 116 6.40 26.13 15.03
C GLU A 116 5.74 27.28 14.25
N ILE A 117 6.38 27.76 13.19
CA ILE A 117 5.88 28.84 12.32
C ILE A 117 5.30 28.32 10.99
N GLY A 118 5.22 27.00 10.82
CA GLY A 118 4.59 26.35 9.65
C GLY A 118 5.53 26.16 8.46
N VAL A 119 6.86 26.25 8.64
CA VAL A 119 7.86 26.08 7.58
C VAL A 119 8.39 24.63 7.59
N TYR A 120 8.44 24.00 6.43
CA TYR A 120 9.04 22.68 6.24
C TYR A 120 10.52 22.81 5.91
N HIS A 121 11.37 22.16 6.69
CA HIS A 121 12.81 22.06 6.43
C HIS A 121 13.10 20.80 5.63
N VAL A 122 13.03 20.90 4.31
CA VAL A 122 13.25 19.78 3.42
C VAL A 122 14.71 19.36 3.43
N LYS A 123 14.97 18.12 3.79
CA LYS A 123 16.30 17.53 3.81
C LYS A 123 16.48 16.62 2.59
N ASP A 124 17.71 16.49 2.14
CA ASP A 124 18.10 15.60 1.05
C ASP A 124 18.20 14.12 1.54
N ILE A 125 17.13 13.66 2.18
CA ILE A 125 16.99 12.28 2.69
C ILE A 125 15.54 11.84 2.54
N ILE A 126 15.35 10.56 2.21
CA ILE A 126 14.05 9.90 2.33
C ILE A 126 13.81 9.60 3.82
N GLN A 127 12.58 9.83 4.29
CA GLN A 127 12.24 9.58 5.69
C GLN A 127 12.24 8.08 6.00
N ASP A 128 13.04 7.65 6.99
CA ASP A 128 13.10 6.26 7.45
C ASP A 128 11.89 5.86 8.33
N THR A 129 10.80 6.60 8.23
CA THR A 129 9.61 6.38 9.04
C THR A 129 8.77 5.23 8.50
N LYS A 130 8.41 4.30 9.37
CA LYS A 130 7.45 3.24 9.05
C LYS A 130 6.02 3.70 9.30
N TRP A 131 5.10 3.11 8.56
CA TRP A 131 3.67 3.37 8.63
C TRP A 131 2.89 2.07 8.64
N PHE A 132 1.85 1.99 9.44
CA PHE A 132 0.79 1.01 9.22
C PHE A 132 0.00 1.42 8.00
N ALA A 133 -0.30 0.48 7.11
CA ALA A 133 -1.02 0.76 5.89
C ALA A 133 -2.14 -0.25 5.66
N TYR A 134 -3.30 0.26 5.34
CA TYR A 134 -4.45 -0.49 4.86
C TYR A 134 -4.81 -0.03 3.45
N GLN A 135 -4.84 -0.97 2.50
CA GLN A 135 -5.26 -0.73 1.13
C GLN A 135 -6.52 -1.54 0.85
N GLU A 136 -7.54 -0.90 0.29
CA GLU A 136 -8.73 -1.57 -0.22
C GLU A 136 -8.95 -1.22 -1.68
N THR A 137 -9.21 -2.23 -2.51
CA THR A 137 -9.54 -2.09 -3.92
C THR A 137 -10.89 -2.76 -4.17
N ILE A 138 -11.85 -2.01 -4.72
CA ILE A 138 -13.20 -2.47 -5.04
C ILE A 138 -13.29 -2.78 -6.54
N TYR A 139 -13.82 -3.95 -6.87
CA TYR A 139 -14.01 -4.43 -8.23
C TYR A 139 -15.50 -4.43 -8.62
N LYS A 140 -15.77 -4.35 -9.92
CA LYS A 140 -17.12 -4.20 -10.51
C LYS A 140 -18.12 -5.28 -10.07
N PHE A 141 -17.69 -6.51 -9.88
CA PHE A 141 -18.61 -7.62 -9.59
C PHE A 141 -18.73 -7.93 -8.08
N GLY A 142 -18.79 -6.87 -7.25
CA GLY A 142 -19.07 -7.04 -5.82
C GLY A 142 -17.94 -7.70 -5.04
N ARG A 143 -16.70 -7.62 -5.52
CA ARG A 143 -15.51 -8.12 -4.81
C ARG A 143 -14.66 -6.96 -4.35
N LYS A 144 -14.01 -7.13 -3.21
CA LYS A 144 -12.99 -6.21 -2.73
C LYS A 144 -11.75 -6.97 -2.25
N ARG A 145 -10.60 -6.42 -2.58
CA ARG A 145 -9.30 -6.89 -2.08
C ARG A 145 -8.84 -5.95 -0.99
N ARG A 146 -8.42 -6.51 0.12
CA ARG A 146 -7.88 -5.80 1.27
C ARG A 146 -6.45 -6.22 1.51
N ARG A 147 -5.60 -5.28 1.87
CA ARG A 147 -4.23 -5.52 2.29
C ARG A 147 -3.93 -4.72 3.54
N LEU A 148 -3.17 -5.33 4.44
CA LEU A 148 -2.81 -4.75 5.71
C LEU A 148 -1.37 -5.10 6.03
N GLY A 149 -0.55 -4.12 6.35
CA GLY A 149 0.85 -4.35 6.67
C GLY A 149 1.58 -3.10 7.11
N VAL A 150 2.88 -3.19 7.16
CA VAL A 150 3.78 -2.08 7.46
C VAL A 150 4.49 -1.67 6.18
N ILE A 151 4.46 -0.38 5.88
CA ILE A 151 5.16 0.20 4.72
C ILE A 151 6.20 1.21 5.17
N GLN A 152 7.19 1.41 4.30
CA GLN A 152 8.14 2.51 4.37
C GLN A 152 8.18 3.18 3.00
N ILE A 153 8.12 4.51 2.97
CA ILE A 153 8.27 5.26 1.73
C ILE A 153 9.73 5.18 1.29
N THR A 154 9.94 4.72 0.07
CA THR A 154 11.28 4.54 -0.51
C THR A 154 11.53 5.48 -1.70
N GLY A 155 10.51 6.14 -2.18
CA GLY A 155 10.62 7.14 -3.23
C GLY A 155 9.42 8.08 -3.24
N ASN A 156 9.66 9.31 -3.60
CA ASN A 156 8.64 10.30 -3.88
C ASN A 156 9.07 11.13 -5.09
N GLU A 157 8.14 11.36 -5.99
CA GLU A 157 8.38 12.13 -7.20
C GLU A 157 7.17 13.05 -7.45
N PRO A 158 7.29 14.36 -7.17
CA PRO A 158 6.25 15.31 -7.50
C PRO A 158 6.15 15.49 -9.03
N ALA A 159 4.92 15.51 -9.53
CA ALA A 159 4.67 15.84 -10.91
C ALA A 159 5.00 17.31 -11.20
N GLN A 160 5.21 17.63 -12.47
CA GLN A 160 5.40 19.01 -12.90
C GLN A 160 4.12 19.82 -12.67
N ASP A 161 4.27 21.05 -12.13
CA ASP A 161 3.17 21.99 -11.96
C ASP A 161 2.77 22.60 -13.31
N THR A 162 1.82 21.97 -13.98
CA THR A 162 1.29 22.42 -15.27
C THR A 162 -0.07 23.09 -15.07
N ARG A 163 -0.24 24.28 -15.66
CA ARG A 163 -1.51 25.03 -15.54
C ARG A 163 -2.68 24.23 -16.11
N GLY A 164 -3.70 23.99 -15.28
CA GLY A 164 -4.93 23.31 -15.66
C GLY A 164 -4.88 21.79 -15.57
N GLU A 165 -3.78 21.21 -15.08
CA GLU A 165 -3.61 19.79 -14.82
C GLU A 165 -3.51 19.52 -13.31
N VAL A 166 -3.77 18.29 -12.91
CA VAL A 166 -3.57 17.86 -11.52
C VAL A 166 -2.08 17.60 -11.31
N SER A 167 -1.46 18.35 -10.40
CA SER A 167 -0.10 18.08 -9.95
C SER A 167 -0.15 16.96 -8.91
N GLY A 168 0.18 15.73 -9.32
CA GLY A 168 0.18 14.57 -8.44
C GLY A 168 1.55 14.36 -7.77
N LEU A 169 1.54 13.66 -6.63
CA LEU A 169 2.74 13.20 -5.94
C LEU A 169 2.82 11.68 -6.06
N SER A 170 3.75 11.20 -6.89
CA SER A 170 4.02 9.76 -7.01
C SER A 170 4.80 9.28 -5.81
N LEU A 171 4.25 8.29 -5.13
CA LEU A 171 4.83 7.66 -3.94
C LEU A 171 5.13 6.20 -4.23
N THR A 172 6.34 5.78 -3.88
CA THR A 172 6.73 4.38 -3.87
C THR A 172 7.01 3.97 -2.43
N ALA A 173 6.31 2.95 -1.99
CA ALA A 173 6.46 2.36 -0.68
C ALA A 173 6.91 0.90 -0.80
N THR A 174 7.68 0.44 0.17
CA THR A 174 8.08 -0.98 0.29
C THR A 174 7.37 -1.60 1.47
N TRP A 175 6.73 -2.76 1.25
CA TRP A 175 6.18 -3.57 2.32
C TRP A 175 7.29 -4.18 3.16
N GLN A 176 7.30 -3.87 4.44
CA GLN A 176 8.33 -4.28 5.37
C GLN A 176 8.01 -5.64 5.99
N LEU A 177 9.04 -6.48 6.13
CA LEU A 177 8.94 -7.64 7.02
C LEU A 177 9.09 -7.12 8.45
N ASP A 178 7.98 -7.09 9.19
CA ASP A 178 7.94 -6.48 10.52
C ASP A 178 7.22 -7.40 11.51
N PRO A 179 7.72 -7.56 12.74
CA PRO A 179 7.08 -8.37 13.78
C PRO A 179 5.63 -7.98 14.09
N ALA A 180 5.23 -6.76 13.79
CA ALA A 180 3.86 -6.30 13.90
C ALA A 180 2.88 -7.04 12.96
N VAL A 181 3.38 -7.63 11.86
CA VAL A 181 2.58 -8.34 10.86
C VAL A 181 2.81 -9.83 11.02
N ASP A 182 1.80 -10.57 11.48
CA ASP A 182 1.85 -12.03 11.60
C ASP A 182 3.12 -12.55 12.32
N GLY A 183 3.57 -11.82 13.35
CA GLY A 183 4.80 -12.16 14.08
C GLY A 183 6.07 -12.07 13.25
N GLY A 184 6.07 -11.39 12.11
CA GLY A 184 7.21 -11.25 11.22
C GLY A 184 7.31 -12.33 10.13
N ASN A 185 6.25 -13.15 9.97
CA ASN A 185 6.25 -14.21 8.94
C ASN A 185 5.77 -13.70 7.57
N SER A 186 5.08 -12.56 7.55
CA SER A 186 4.48 -12.01 6.34
C SER A 186 4.81 -10.53 6.18
N ARG A 187 5.02 -10.07 4.96
CA ARG A 187 5.21 -8.63 4.67
C ARG A 187 3.89 -7.87 4.74
N TYR A 188 2.79 -8.49 4.31
CA TYR A 188 1.44 -7.98 4.45
C TYR A 188 0.42 -9.11 4.49
N LEU A 189 -0.72 -8.86 5.08
CA LEU A 189 -1.88 -9.73 5.07
C LEU A 189 -2.81 -9.34 3.92
N GLN A 190 -3.42 -10.31 3.26
CA GLN A 190 -4.36 -10.05 2.17
C GLN A 190 -5.62 -10.89 2.29
N SER A 191 -6.76 -10.27 2.06
CA SER A 191 -8.04 -10.96 1.97
C SER A 191 -8.88 -10.52 0.77
N TYR A 192 -9.85 -11.34 0.42
CA TYR A 192 -10.87 -11.03 -0.58
C TYR A 192 -12.23 -11.14 0.08
N ALA A 193 -13.02 -10.08 0.04
CA ALA A 193 -14.35 -10.02 0.64
C ALA A 193 -15.40 -9.68 -0.43
N ALA A 194 -16.66 -10.00 -0.14
CA ALA A 194 -17.78 -9.44 -0.89
C ALA A 194 -17.98 -7.96 -0.52
N VAL A 195 -18.55 -7.16 -1.43
CA VAL A 195 -18.95 -5.76 -1.18
C VAL A 195 -20.30 -5.78 -0.47
#